data_791bf0fc126ba4c9d325517810b8d657
#
_entry.id   791bf0fc126ba4c9d325517810b8d657
#
_cell.length_a   1.000
_cell.length_b   1.000
_cell.length_c   1.000
_cell.angle_alpha   90.00
_cell.angle_beta   90.00
_cell.angle_gamma   90.00
#
_symmetry.space_group_name_H-M   'P 1'
#
loop_
_entity.id
_entity.type
_entity.pdbx_description
1 polymer ?
#
loop_
_entity_poly.entity_id
_entity_poly.type
_entity_poly.pdbx_seq_one_letter_code
_entity_poly.pdbx_strand_id
1 'polypeptide(L)'
;LDQPLSPFLLAALELLDPESDTYALDVISMAEATLEDPKQVLRAQERQARDKAMADMKADGLDYDERMDKLQEITYPKPLEDMLEAAFDQYRHDVPWANDYWLSPKSVVRDMVETASDFTGYITRYNIARSEGTLLRYLSDAYRTLARTVPPEKRDEQLEDIISWLRVLVRSIDSSLVDEWENAGDSADQSEAAASLAAPGAKSAVVEDRRGLTVLVRNALFRRVRLMDLDQPDKLGALDKDWGYGVHEWEDVLDDYYDEHEYVGIGAEARSP
;
A
#
# COMPACT_ATOMS: atom_id res chain seq x y z
N LEU A 1 -4.33 -15.97 15.67
CA LEU A 1 -5.73 -16.08 15.28
C LEU A 1 -5.77 -16.19 13.78
N ASP A 2 -6.18 -17.36 13.27
CA ASP A 2 -6.37 -17.55 11.84
C ASP A 2 -7.48 -16.61 11.37
N GLN A 3 -7.22 -15.91 10.28
CA GLN A 3 -8.21 -15.00 9.71
C GLN A 3 -9.38 -15.81 9.16
N PRO A 4 -10.62 -15.59 9.62
CA PRO A 4 -11.76 -16.43 9.28
C PRO A 4 -12.07 -16.45 7.78
N LEU A 5 -11.69 -15.40 7.03
CA LEU A 5 -11.91 -15.30 5.59
C LEU A 5 -10.71 -15.79 4.74
N SER A 6 -9.66 -16.38 5.35
CA SER A 6 -8.55 -16.97 4.58
C SER A 6 -9.00 -18.01 3.54
N PRO A 7 -9.99 -18.91 3.81
CA PRO A 7 -10.47 -19.84 2.79
C PRO A 7 -11.17 -19.14 1.62
N PHE A 8 -11.89 -18.04 1.88
CA PHE A 8 -12.47 -17.22 0.83
C PHE A 8 -11.37 -16.56 0.00
N LEU A 9 -10.35 -15.97 0.64
CA LEU A 9 -9.24 -15.34 -0.08
C LEU A 9 -8.57 -16.35 -1.05
N LEU A 10 -8.31 -17.58 -0.59
CA LEU A 10 -7.73 -18.63 -1.45
C LEU A 10 -8.62 -18.95 -2.66
N ALA A 11 -9.94 -19.06 -2.46
CA ALA A 11 -10.87 -19.31 -3.55
C ALA A 11 -10.96 -18.12 -4.53
N ALA A 12 -10.94 -16.89 -4.01
CA ALA A 12 -11.02 -15.68 -4.81
C ALA A 12 -9.77 -15.43 -5.67
N LEU A 13 -8.58 -15.88 -5.25
CA LEU A 13 -7.35 -15.77 -6.04
C LEU A 13 -7.45 -16.46 -7.42
N GLU A 14 -8.30 -17.48 -7.56
CA GLU A 14 -8.53 -18.17 -8.85
C GLU A 14 -9.28 -17.29 -9.86
N LEU A 15 -9.86 -16.18 -9.44
CA LEU A 15 -10.57 -15.24 -10.32
C LEU A 15 -9.63 -14.25 -10.99
N LEU A 16 -8.39 -14.12 -10.52
CA LEU A 16 -7.40 -13.19 -11.05
C LEU A 16 -6.65 -13.80 -12.23
N ASP A 17 -6.34 -12.95 -13.20
CA ASP A 17 -5.44 -13.30 -14.30
C ASP A 17 -3.98 -13.11 -13.85
N PRO A 18 -3.19 -14.19 -13.74
CA PRO A 18 -1.78 -14.09 -13.32
C PRO A 18 -0.88 -13.31 -14.29
N GLU A 19 -1.31 -13.14 -15.54
CA GLU A 19 -0.56 -12.42 -16.57
C GLU A 19 -0.92 -10.90 -16.60
N SER A 20 -1.82 -10.48 -15.72
CA SER A 20 -2.22 -9.06 -15.63
C SER A 20 -1.11 -8.21 -15.01
N ASP A 21 -0.85 -7.03 -15.59
CA ASP A 21 0.08 -6.03 -15.04
C ASP A 21 -0.33 -5.54 -13.63
N THR A 22 -1.60 -5.72 -13.25
CA THR A 22 -2.13 -5.35 -11.93
C THR A 22 -2.23 -6.53 -10.97
N TYR A 23 -1.79 -7.74 -11.36
CA TYR A 23 -2.00 -8.95 -10.58
C TYR A 23 -1.57 -8.82 -9.11
N ALA A 24 -0.35 -8.37 -8.86
CA ALA A 24 0.15 -8.18 -7.49
C ALA A 24 -0.71 -7.21 -6.67
N LEU A 25 -1.14 -6.11 -7.28
CA LEU A 25 -2.01 -5.10 -6.63
C LEU A 25 -3.41 -5.66 -6.39
N ASP A 26 -3.92 -6.48 -7.28
CA ASP A 26 -5.23 -7.10 -7.16
C ASP A 26 -5.25 -8.16 -6.07
N VAL A 27 -4.19 -8.96 -5.94
CA VAL A 27 -3.99 -9.89 -4.80
C VAL A 27 -3.97 -9.13 -3.47
N ILE A 28 -3.27 -7.99 -3.41
CA ILE A 28 -3.26 -7.13 -2.22
C ILE A 28 -4.66 -6.64 -1.90
N SER A 29 -5.42 -6.15 -2.89
CA SER A 29 -6.80 -5.67 -2.69
C SER A 29 -7.73 -6.76 -2.18
N MET A 30 -7.60 -7.99 -2.68
CA MET A 30 -8.34 -9.15 -2.18
C MET A 30 -7.98 -9.46 -0.73
N ALA A 31 -6.70 -9.46 -0.39
CA ALA A 31 -6.25 -9.68 0.99
C ALA A 31 -6.77 -8.57 1.92
N GLU A 32 -6.66 -7.30 1.51
CA GLU A 32 -7.16 -6.17 2.28
C GLU A 32 -8.67 -6.24 2.53
N ALA A 33 -9.45 -6.73 1.58
CA ALA A 33 -10.90 -6.87 1.71
C ALA A 33 -11.31 -7.83 2.84
N THR A 34 -10.45 -8.77 3.23
CA THR A 34 -10.69 -9.73 4.32
C THR A 34 -10.25 -9.22 5.70
N LEU A 35 -9.58 -8.09 5.77
CA LEU A 35 -9.04 -7.52 7.01
C LEU A 35 -10.06 -6.62 7.73
N GLU A 36 -9.84 -6.45 9.03
CA GLU A 36 -10.58 -5.48 9.83
C GLU A 36 -10.30 -4.04 9.35
N ASP A 37 -11.33 -3.19 9.40
CA ASP A 37 -11.24 -1.82 8.90
C ASP A 37 -10.39 -0.92 9.79
N PRO A 38 -9.32 -0.30 9.28
CA PRO A 38 -8.62 0.78 9.96
C PRO A 38 -9.41 2.09 9.83
N LYS A 39 -10.53 2.20 10.55
CA LYS A 39 -11.58 3.23 10.37
C LYS A 39 -11.05 4.65 10.28
N GLN A 40 -10.02 5.02 11.06
CA GLN A 40 -9.45 6.36 11.05
C GLN A 40 -8.69 6.64 9.76
N VAL A 41 -8.00 5.62 9.22
CA VAL A 41 -7.27 5.71 7.94
C VAL A 41 -8.26 5.84 6.80
N LEU A 42 -9.30 4.99 6.76
CA LEU A 42 -10.33 5.03 5.71
C LEU A 42 -11.08 6.37 5.69
N ARG A 43 -11.41 6.92 6.87
CA ARG A 43 -12.01 8.26 6.96
C ARG A 43 -11.09 9.37 6.45
N ALA A 44 -9.78 9.21 6.60
CA ALA A 44 -8.82 10.19 6.09
C ALA A 44 -8.69 10.09 4.56
N GLN A 45 -8.67 8.88 4.00
CA GLN A 45 -8.74 8.67 2.55
C GLN A 45 -10.03 9.25 1.95
N GLU A 46 -11.19 8.97 2.56
CA GLU A 46 -12.47 9.51 2.12
C GLU A 46 -12.48 11.04 2.13
N ARG A 47 -11.96 11.67 3.20
CA ARG A 47 -11.86 13.13 3.28
C ARG A 47 -11.01 13.68 2.14
N GLN A 48 -9.83 13.11 1.89
CA GLN A 48 -8.96 13.56 0.81
C GLN A 48 -9.61 13.37 -0.57
N ALA A 49 -10.31 12.25 -0.78
CA ALA A 49 -11.06 12.01 -2.03
C ALA A 49 -12.16 13.06 -2.24
N ARG A 50 -12.91 13.39 -1.20
CA ARG A 50 -13.95 14.44 -1.23
C ARG A 50 -13.37 15.83 -1.46
N ASP A 51 -12.26 16.15 -0.79
CA ASP A 51 -11.59 17.45 -0.97
C ASP A 51 -11.09 17.63 -2.40
N LYS A 52 -10.48 16.58 -2.97
CA LYS A 52 -10.05 16.56 -4.37
C LYS A 52 -11.23 16.71 -5.32
N ALA A 53 -12.27 15.89 -5.17
CA ALA A 53 -13.45 15.95 -6.01
C ALA A 53 -14.17 17.30 -5.93
N MET A 54 -14.21 17.92 -4.75
CA MET A 54 -14.75 19.27 -4.60
C MET A 54 -13.94 20.30 -5.39
N ALA A 55 -12.61 20.19 -5.38
CA ALA A 55 -11.74 21.08 -6.16
C ALA A 55 -11.95 20.88 -7.66
N ASP A 56 -11.98 19.64 -8.13
CA ASP A 56 -12.20 19.28 -9.54
C ASP A 56 -13.57 19.76 -10.02
N MET A 57 -14.65 19.49 -9.27
CA MET A 57 -16.01 19.96 -9.61
C MET A 57 -16.15 21.48 -9.62
N LYS A 58 -15.39 22.21 -8.78
CA LYS A 58 -15.33 23.68 -8.82
C LYS A 58 -14.62 24.17 -10.09
N ALA A 59 -13.54 23.53 -10.48
CA ALA A 59 -12.81 23.86 -11.70
C ALA A 59 -13.69 23.63 -12.94
N ASP A 60 -14.52 22.57 -12.93
CA ASP A 60 -15.47 22.25 -13.99
C ASP A 60 -16.72 23.15 -13.99
N GLY A 61 -16.84 24.04 -13.02
CA GLY A 61 -17.94 25.03 -12.96
C GLY A 61 -19.30 24.48 -12.52
N LEU A 62 -19.34 23.28 -11.89
CA LEU A 62 -20.58 22.73 -11.34
C LEU A 62 -21.17 23.65 -10.27
N ASP A 63 -22.50 23.71 -10.19
CA ASP A 63 -23.16 24.48 -9.16
C ASP A 63 -23.03 23.85 -7.77
N TYR A 64 -23.48 24.56 -6.74
CA TYR A 64 -23.31 24.10 -5.35
C TYR A 64 -24.12 22.86 -5.06
N ASP A 65 -25.35 22.77 -5.52
CA ASP A 65 -26.26 21.66 -5.21
C ASP A 65 -25.80 20.39 -5.91
N GLU A 66 -25.42 20.48 -7.19
CA GLU A 66 -24.84 19.36 -7.94
C GLU A 66 -23.56 18.83 -7.30
N ARG A 67 -22.71 19.72 -6.78
CA ARG A 67 -21.49 19.28 -6.07
C ARG A 67 -21.82 18.54 -4.78
N MET A 68 -22.79 19.03 -4.02
CA MET A 68 -23.21 18.41 -2.76
C MET A 68 -23.78 17.02 -2.99
N ASP A 69 -24.60 16.83 -4.02
CA ASP A 69 -25.16 15.53 -4.37
C ASP A 69 -24.08 14.53 -4.75
N LYS A 70 -23.16 14.93 -5.64
CA LYS A 70 -22.03 14.07 -6.06
C LYS A 70 -21.08 13.73 -4.91
N LEU A 71 -20.85 14.65 -3.95
CA LEU A 71 -20.00 14.38 -2.79
C LEU A 71 -20.56 13.30 -1.85
N GLN A 72 -21.87 13.07 -1.85
CA GLN A 72 -22.46 12.00 -1.04
C GLN A 72 -22.08 10.60 -1.53
N GLU A 73 -21.81 10.45 -2.82
CA GLU A 73 -21.41 9.19 -3.43
C GLU A 73 -19.90 8.88 -3.28
N ILE A 74 -19.10 9.90 -2.89
CA ILE A 74 -17.65 9.75 -2.78
C ILE A 74 -17.29 9.11 -1.44
N THR A 75 -16.59 8.00 -1.53
CA THR A 75 -16.05 7.24 -0.40
C THR A 75 -14.54 6.98 -0.60
N TYR A 76 -13.92 6.27 0.33
CA TYR A 76 -12.55 5.80 0.16
C TYR A 76 -12.45 4.78 -1.00
N PRO A 77 -11.26 4.60 -1.62
CA PRO A 77 -11.08 3.68 -2.75
C PRO A 77 -11.37 2.23 -2.37
N LYS A 78 -12.17 1.54 -3.19
CA LYS A 78 -12.57 0.14 -3.02
C LYS A 78 -12.28 -0.66 -4.28
N PRO A 79 -11.02 -0.98 -4.56
CA PRO A 79 -10.66 -1.76 -5.74
C PRO A 79 -11.38 -3.11 -5.74
N LEU A 80 -11.79 -3.55 -6.93
CA LEU A 80 -12.45 -4.85 -7.16
C LEU A 80 -13.78 -5.04 -6.38
N GLU A 81 -14.44 -3.97 -5.91
CA GLU A 81 -15.65 -4.07 -5.06
C GLU A 81 -16.69 -4.99 -5.69
N ASP A 82 -17.13 -4.70 -6.91
CA ASP A 82 -18.20 -5.47 -7.58
C ASP A 82 -17.84 -6.95 -7.76
N MET A 83 -16.60 -7.23 -8.14
CA MET A 83 -16.11 -8.59 -8.34
C MET A 83 -16.04 -9.34 -7.00
N LEU A 84 -15.52 -8.69 -5.97
CA LEU A 84 -15.37 -9.29 -4.64
C LEU A 84 -16.72 -9.53 -3.98
N GLU A 85 -17.67 -8.62 -4.11
CA GLU A 85 -19.03 -8.78 -3.59
C GLU A 85 -19.75 -9.96 -4.28
N ALA A 86 -19.69 -10.03 -5.62
CA ALA A 86 -20.27 -11.14 -6.37
C ALA A 86 -19.64 -12.49 -6.01
N ALA A 87 -18.31 -12.53 -5.89
CA ALA A 87 -17.59 -13.75 -5.50
C ALA A 87 -17.93 -14.17 -4.06
N PHE A 88 -18.06 -13.21 -3.13
CA PHE A 88 -18.39 -13.50 -1.75
C PHE A 88 -19.84 -13.94 -1.58
N ASP A 89 -20.76 -13.37 -2.34
CA ASP A 89 -22.15 -13.82 -2.36
C ASP A 89 -22.28 -15.26 -2.85
N GLN A 90 -21.55 -15.62 -3.89
CA GLN A 90 -21.47 -17.01 -4.35
C GLN A 90 -20.85 -17.92 -3.28
N TYR A 91 -19.74 -17.50 -2.66
CA TYR A 91 -19.05 -18.26 -1.62
C TYR A 91 -19.96 -18.52 -0.41
N ARG A 92 -20.72 -17.52 0.04
CA ARG A 92 -21.66 -17.65 1.17
C ARG A 92 -22.80 -18.62 0.89
N HIS A 93 -23.19 -18.80 -0.38
CA HIS A 93 -24.19 -19.78 -0.75
C HIS A 93 -23.70 -21.20 -0.48
N ASP A 94 -22.42 -21.47 -0.77
CA ASP A 94 -21.82 -22.80 -0.62
C ASP A 94 -21.25 -23.04 0.80
N VAL A 95 -20.96 -21.96 1.54
CA VAL A 95 -20.29 -21.98 2.86
C VAL A 95 -21.13 -21.20 3.88
N PRO A 96 -22.10 -21.83 4.56
CA PRO A 96 -23.08 -21.13 5.41
C PRO A 96 -22.49 -20.29 6.55
N TRP A 97 -21.37 -20.68 7.15
CA TRP A 97 -20.73 -19.91 8.22
C TRP A 97 -20.18 -18.57 7.74
N ALA A 98 -19.92 -18.41 6.44
CA ALA A 98 -19.46 -17.15 5.86
C ALA A 98 -20.52 -16.04 5.92
N ASN A 99 -21.78 -16.38 6.18
CA ASN A 99 -22.84 -15.38 6.39
C ASN A 99 -22.67 -14.56 7.69
N ASP A 100 -21.85 -15.03 8.63
CA ASP A 100 -21.54 -14.32 9.87
C ASP A 100 -20.44 -13.25 9.67
N TYR A 101 -19.87 -13.15 8.47
CA TYR A 101 -18.78 -12.25 8.15
C TYR A 101 -19.13 -11.27 7.02
N TRP A 102 -18.44 -10.14 7.01
CA TRP A 102 -18.56 -9.12 5.98
C TRP A 102 -17.23 -8.95 5.26
N LEU A 103 -17.32 -8.83 3.96
CA LEU A 103 -16.21 -8.40 3.13
C LEU A 103 -16.18 -6.87 3.12
N SER A 104 -15.02 -6.28 3.25
CA SER A 104 -14.84 -4.83 3.23
C SER A 104 -13.73 -4.42 2.27
N PRO A 105 -14.04 -4.25 0.98
CA PRO A 105 -13.07 -3.76 -0.01
C PRO A 105 -12.50 -2.41 0.42
N LYS A 106 -11.16 -2.29 0.40
CA LYS A 106 -10.42 -1.09 0.78
C LYS A 106 -9.02 -1.10 0.17
N SER A 107 -8.34 0.02 0.25
CA SER A 107 -7.04 0.20 -0.38
C SER A 107 -6.14 1.04 0.51
N VAL A 108 -5.41 0.42 1.42
CA VAL A 108 -4.41 1.09 2.26
C VAL A 108 -3.00 0.67 1.84
N VAL A 109 -2.72 -0.64 1.82
CA VAL A 109 -1.42 -1.18 1.35
C VAL A 109 -1.26 -0.90 -0.14
N ARG A 110 -2.30 -1.15 -0.95
CA ARG A 110 -2.29 -0.84 -2.37
C ARG A 110 -1.99 0.64 -2.62
N ASP A 111 -2.66 1.56 -1.92
CA ASP A 111 -2.42 3.01 -2.04
C ASP A 111 -0.98 3.38 -1.64
N MET A 112 -0.42 2.77 -0.58
CA MET A 112 0.98 2.96 -0.22
C MET A 112 1.94 2.52 -1.33
N VAL A 113 1.68 1.37 -1.95
CA VAL A 113 2.49 0.84 -3.06
C VAL A 113 2.35 1.73 -4.29
N GLU A 114 1.13 2.07 -4.70
CA GLU A 114 0.86 2.89 -5.89
C GLU A 114 1.42 4.32 -5.75
N THR A 115 1.49 4.84 -4.53
CA THR A 115 2.02 6.18 -4.26
C THR A 115 3.47 6.18 -3.79
N ALA A 116 4.11 5.01 -3.73
CA ALA A 116 5.46 4.83 -3.19
C ALA A 116 5.66 5.49 -1.82
N SER A 117 4.63 5.44 -0.97
CA SER A 117 4.65 6.07 0.35
C SER A 117 5.33 5.13 1.35
N ASP A 118 6.30 5.66 2.10
CA ASP A 118 6.74 5.04 3.35
C ASP A 118 5.73 5.31 4.48
N PHE A 119 5.95 4.73 5.65
CA PHE A 119 5.05 4.87 6.80
C PHE A 119 4.85 6.33 7.21
N THR A 120 5.93 7.07 7.38
CA THR A 120 5.88 8.48 7.78
C THR A 120 5.25 9.37 6.70
N GLY A 121 5.59 9.11 5.45
CA GLY A 121 5.02 9.83 4.31
C GLY A 121 3.51 9.61 4.18
N TYR A 122 3.05 8.39 4.43
CA TYR A 122 1.62 8.06 4.41
C TYR A 122 0.85 8.75 5.55
N ILE A 123 1.41 8.73 6.77
CA ILE A 123 0.87 9.44 7.94
C ILE A 123 0.76 10.94 7.66
N THR A 124 1.80 11.53 7.09
CA THR A 124 1.83 12.96 6.74
C THR A 124 0.82 13.30 5.66
N ARG A 125 0.75 12.48 4.60
CA ARG A 125 -0.17 12.68 3.47
C ARG A 125 -1.63 12.73 3.91
N TYR A 126 -2.03 11.82 4.79
CA TYR A 126 -3.40 11.71 5.27
C TYR A 126 -3.66 12.44 6.60
N ASN A 127 -2.63 13.08 7.18
CA ASN A 127 -2.70 13.77 8.47
C ASN A 127 -3.28 12.87 9.59
N ILE A 128 -2.74 11.66 9.71
CA ILE A 128 -3.21 10.62 10.64
C ILE A 128 -2.21 10.30 11.76
N ALA A 129 -1.41 11.27 12.19
CA ALA A 129 -0.39 11.08 13.23
C ALA A 129 -0.93 10.45 14.52
N ARG A 130 -2.18 10.74 14.90
CA ARG A 130 -2.82 10.13 16.08
C ARG A 130 -3.25 8.68 15.89
N SER A 131 -3.16 8.15 14.69
CA SER A 131 -3.61 6.81 14.31
C SER A 131 -2.47 5.93 13.81
N GLU A 132 -1.22 6.30 14.11
CA GLU A 132 -0.02 5.55 13.74
C GLU A 132 -0.10 4.08 14.16
N GLY A 133 -0.47 3.82 15.41
CA GLY A 133 -0.62 2.46 15.93
C GLY A 133 -1.72 1.65 15.21
N THR A 134 -2.81 2.30 14.78
CA THR A 134 -3.86 1.66 13.99
C THR A 134 -3.35 1.28 12.60
N LEU A 135 -2.59 2.18 11.96
CA LEU A 135 -1.99 1.92 10.65
C LEU A 135 -0.95 0.79 10.77
N LEU A 136 -0.06 0.84 11.76
CA LEU A 136 0.96 -0.19 11.95
C LEU A 136 0.35 -1.57 12.16
N ARG A 137 -0.66 -1.67 13.03
CA ARG A 137 -1.38 -2.93 13.26
C ARG A 137 -2.00 -3.45 11.96
N TYR A 138 -2.64 -2.58 11.20
CA TYR A 138 -3.24 -2.95 9.92
C TYR A 138 -2.21 -3.48 8.92
N LEU A 139 -1.07 -2.79 8.76
CA LEU A 139 0.03 -3.22 7.89
C LEU A 139 0.61 -4.57 8.33
N SER A 140 0.68 -4.80 9.65
CA SER A 140 1.12 -6.07 10.22
C SER A 140 0.15 -7.21 9.90
N ASP A 141 -1.16 -6.93 9.99
CA ASP A 141 -2.19 -7.92 9.65
C ASP A 141 -2.20 -8.21 8.14
N ALA A 142 -2.00 -7.18 7.30
CA ALA A 142 -1.86 -7.33 5.85
C ALA A 142 -0.63 -8.17 5.50
N TYR A 143 0.53 -7.86 6.07
CA TYR A 143 1.74 -8.68 5.89
C TYR A 143 1.49 -10.14 6.24
N ARG A 144 0.90 -10.40 7.42
CA ARG A 144 0.60 -11.76 7.87
C ARG A 144 -0.33 -12.50 6.91
N THR A 145 -1.39 -11.83 6.46
CA THR A 145 -2.35 -12.43 5.54
C THR A 145 -1.69 -12.78 4.21
N LEU A 146 -0.95 -11.85 3.62
CA LEU A 146 -0.23 -12.09 2.37
C LEU A 146 0.82 -13.21 2.52
N ALA A 147 1.61 -13.17 3.59
CA ALA A 147 2.71 -14.13 3.80
C ALA A 147 2.23 -15.55 4.16
N ARG A 148 1.07 -15.70 4.80
CA ARG A 148 0.58 -17.02 5.26
C ARG A 148 -0.54 -17.61 4.42
N THR A 149 -1.42 -16.75 3.89
CA THR A 149 -2.61 -17.22 3.16
C THR A 149 -2.37 -17.34 1.67
N VAL A 150 -1.60 -16.42 1.07
CA VAL A 150 -1.32 -16.51 -0.37
C VAL A 150 -0.25 -17.57 -0.62
N PRO A 151 -0.55 -18.64 -1.39
CA PRO A 151 0.42 -19.68 -1.67
C PRO A 151 1.61 -19.18 -2.50
N PRO A 152 2.83 -19.73 -2.30
CA PRO A 152 4.01 -19.31 -3.05
C PRO A 152 3.86 -19.38 -4.57
N GLU A 153 3.13 -20.39 -5.07
CA GLU A 153 2.84 -20.58 -6.50
C GLU A 153 1.91 -19.52 -7.11
N LYS A 154 1.24 -18.75 -6.27
CA LYS A 154 0.39 -17.60 -6.65
C LYS A 154 1.07 -16.26 -6.45
N ARG A 155 2.36 -16.24 -6.12
CA ARG A 155 3.13 -15.02 -5.92
C ARG A 155 4.06 -14.81 -7.11
N ASP A 156 3.80 -13.75 -7.86
CA ASP A 156 4.75 -13.26 -8.85
C ASP A 156 5.92 -12.51 -8.17
N GLU A 157 6.91 -12.11 -8.95
CA GLU A 157 8.08 -11.39 -8.42
C GLU A 157 7.69 -10.07 -7.76
N GLN A 158 6.71 -9.34 -8.32
CA GLN A 158 6.25 -8.06 -7.79
C GLN A 158 5.56 -8.24 -6.43
N LEU A 159 4.72 -9.25 -6.26
CA LEU A 159 4.06 -9.53 -5.00
C LEU A 159 5.05 -9.98 -3.92
N GLU A 160 6.04 -10.80 -4.26
CA GLU A 160 7.11 -11.20 -3.34
C GLU A 160 7.94 -9.98 -2.89
N ASP A 161 8.23 -9.05 -3.78
CA ASP A 161 8.90 -7.79 -3.44
C ASP A 161 8.06 -6.94 -2.47
N ILE A 162 6.75 -6.84 -2.71
CA ILE A 162 5.84 -6.08 -1.83
C ILE A 162 5.73 -6.76 -0.45
N ILE A 163 5.62 -8.08 -0.37
CA ILE A 163 5.60 -8.82 0.90
C ILE A 163 6.92 -8.58 1.67
N SER A 164 8.05 -8.62 0.98
CA SER A 164 9.37 -8.35 1.58
C SER A 164 9.47 -6.91 2.08
N TRP A 165 8.97 -5.95 1.31
CA TRP A 165 8.90 -4.54 1.72
C TRP A 165 8.01 -4.35 2.95
N LEU A 166 6.83 -4.94 2.99
CA LEU A 166 5.94 -4.88 4.16
C LEU A 166 6.60 -5.45 5.41
N ARG A 167 7.30 -6.59 5.27
CA ARG A 167 8.05 -7.19 6.37
C ARG A 167 9.09 -6.22 6.94
N VAL A 168 9.89 -5.63 6.07
CA VAL A 168 10.93 -4.66 6.48
C VAL A 168 10.29 -3.42 7.11
N LEU A 169 9.21 -2.90 6.53
CA LEU A 169 8.51 -1.73 7.02
C LEU A 169 7.96 -1.97 8.44
N VAL A 170 7.25 -3.07 8.66
CA VAL A 170 6.68 -3.41 9.96
C VAL A 170 7.79 -3.62 11.00
N ARG A 171 8.87 -4.34 10.68
CA ARG A 171 10.02 -4.54 11.57
C ARG A 171 10.78 -3.26 11.91
N SER A 172 10.88 -2.33 10.98
CA SER A 172 11.59 -1.07 11.22
C SER A 172 10.90 -0.17 12.25
N ILE A 173 9.58 -0.36 12.43
CA ILE A 173 8.76 0.47 13.32
C ILE A 173 8.55 -0.26 14.66
N ASP A 174 8.26 -1.55 14.63
CA ASP A 174 8.06 -2.36 15.84
C ASP A 174 8.57 -3.79 15.63
N SER A 175 9.82 -4.04 16.05
CA SER A 175 10.44 -5.36 15.94
C SER A 175 9.75 -6.43 16.79
N SER A 176 9.11 -6.02 17.91
CA SER A 176 8.49 -6.97 18.84
C SER A 176 7.25 -7.65 18.27
N LEU A 177 6.48 -6.95 17.42
CA LEU A 177 5.27 -7.50 16.80
C LEU A 177 5.57 -8.59 15.77
N VAL A 178 6.65 -8.43 15.02
CA VAL A 178 7.03 -9.42 13.98
C VAL A 178 7.67 -10.66 14.60
N ASP A 179 8.54 -10.47 15.60
CA ASP A 179 9.22 -11.55 16.29
C ASP A 179 8.25 -12.46 17.04
N GLU A 180 7.19 -11.89 17.64
CA GLU A 180 6.14 -12.67 18.32
C GLU A 180 5.37 -13.58 17.34
N TRP A 181 5.18 -13.11 16.09
CA TRP A 181 4.41 -13.86 15.09
C TRP A 181 5.22 -14.90 14.32
N GLU A 182 6.47 -14.62 14.04
CA GLU A 182 7.37 -15.59 13.41
C GLU A 182 7.64 -16.77 14.34
N ASN A 183 7.78 -16.49 15.65
CA ASN A 183 7.95 -17.54 16.66
C ASN A 183 6.68 -18.37 16.95
N ALA A 184 5.50 -17.82 16.69
CA ALA A 184 4.23 -18.53 16.88
C ALA A 184 3.87 -19.48 15.72
N GLY A 185 4.54 -19.36 14.57
CA GLY A 185 4.23 -20.10 13.32
C GLY A 185 5.17 -21.24 12.94
N ASP A 186 6.38 -21.32 13.51
CA ASP A 186 7.38 -22.30 13.11
C ASP A 186 8.13 -22.90 14.32
N SER A 187 7.64 -24.01 14.79
CA SER A 187 8.42 -24.91 15.61
C SER A 187 9.13 -25.95 14.71
N ALA A 188 10.18 -25.59 13.97
CA ALA A 188 11.22 -26.56 13.62
C ALA A 188 12.44 -26.06 12.82
N ASP A 189 12.38 -25.03 11.93
CA ASP A 189 13.47 -24.88 10.95
C ASP A 189 14.07 -23.47 10.76
N GLN A 190 13.71 -22.44 11.56
CA GLN A 190 14.20 -21.08 11.36
C GLN A 190 14.92 -20.43 12.55
N SER A 191 15.40 -21.20 13.49
CA SER A 191 15.99 -20.67 14.74
C SER A 191 17.36 -19.95 14.56
N GLU A 192 18.06 -20.17 13.46
CA GLU A 192 19.38 -19.54 13.22
C GLU A 192 19.28 -18.17 12.53
N ALA A 193 18.28 -17.94 11.67
CA ALA A 193 18.07 -16.68 11.00
C ALA A 193 17.42 -15.61 11.91
N ALA A 194 16.54 -16.03 12.83
CA ALA A 194 15.86 -15.15 13.77
C ALA A 194 16.78 -14.62 14.89
N ALA A 195 17.73 -15.44 15.35
CA ALA A 195 18.68 -15.06 16.41
C ALA A 195 19.70 -13.99 15.96
N SER A 196 19.95 -13.83 14.66
CA SER A 196 20.85 -12.83 14.11
C SER A 196 20.26 -11.41 14.04
N LEU A 197 18.93 -11.26 14.16
CA LEU A 197 18.23 -10.00 13.93
C LEU A 197 17.79 -9.25 15.20
N ALA A 198 18.04 -9.82 16.37
CA ALA A 198 17.65 -9.26 17.68
C ALA A 198 18.67 -8.33 18.34
N ALA A 199 19.61 -7.73 17.61
CA ALA A 199 20.59 -6.79 18.14
C ALA A 199 20.28 -5.32 17.77
N PRO A 200 20.69 -4.33 18.57
CA PRO A 200 20.39 -2.92 18.36
C PRO A 200 21.04 -2.37 17.10
N GLY A 201 20.32 -2.41 15.99
CA GLY A 201 20.79 -2.00 14.68
C GLY A 201 19.78 -2.26 13.57
N ALA A 202 18.50 -1.89 13.77
CA ALA A 202 17.45 -2.07 12.76
C ALA A 202 17.82 -1.58 11.34
N LYS A 203 18.79 -0.69 11.22
CA LYS A 203 19.37 -0.24 9.95
C LYS A 203 20.21 -1.32 9.24
N SER A 204 20.76 -2.29 9.98
CA SER A 204 21.58 -3.35 9.39
C SER A 204 20.73 -4.45 8.74
N ALA A 205 19.62 -4.84 9.37
CA ALA A 205 18.73 -5.89 8.88
C ALA A 205 18.06 -5.55 7.52
N VAL A 206 17.79 -4.26 7.29
CA VAL A 206 17.23 -3.78 6.01
C VAL A 206 18.24 -3.93 4.85
N VAL A 207 19.52 -3.75 5.14
CA VAL A 207 20.59 -3.89 4.14
C VAL A 207 20.87 -5.36 3.78
N GLU A 208 20.61 -6.28 4.71
CA GLU A 208 20.77 -7.72 4.50
C GLU A 208 19.62 -8.33 3.69
N ASP A 209 18.43 -7.77 3.76
CA ASP A 209 17.31 -8.14 2.88
C ASP A 209 17.42 -7.41 1.52
N ARG A 210 18.12 -8.04 0.58
CA ARG A 210 18.35 -7.47 -0.75
C ARG A 210 17.07 -7.11 -1.49
N ARG A 211 16.00 -7.91 -1.38
CA ARG A 211 14.71 -7.63 -2.03
C ARG A 211 14.02 -6.45 -1.37
N GLY A 212 13.87 -6.46 -0.04
CA GLY A 212 13.30 -5.34 0.70
C GLY A 212 14.04 -4.03 0.45
N LEU A 213 15.39 -4.06 0.42
CA LEU A 213 16.20 -2.89 0.07
C LEU A 213 15.91 -2.40 -1.36
N THR A 214 15.84 -3.31 -2.34
CA THR A 214 15.55 -2.95 -3.73
C THR A 214 14.20 -2.23 -3.83
N VAL A 215 13.16 -2.73 -3.17
CA VAL A 215 11.84 -2.09 -3.18
C VAL A 215 11.87 -0.73 -2.50
N LEU A 216 12.59 -0.58 -1.37
CA LEU A 216 12.75 0.71 -0.70
C LEU A 216 13.44 1.73 -1.61
N VAL A 217 14.48 1.33 -2.33
CA VAL A 217 15.19 2.20 -3.29
C VAL A 217 14.28 2.57 -4.45
N ARG A 218 13.57 1.60 -5.06
CA ARG A 218 12.60 1.87 -6.13
C ARG A 218 11.51 2.84 -5.67
N ASN A 219 10.95 2.64 -4.49
CA ASN A 219 9.93 3.53 -3.93
C ASN A 219 10.47 4.94 -3.68
N ALA A 220 11.70 5.06 -3.17
CA ALA A 220 12.34 6.35 -2.93
C ALA A 220 12.60 7.11 -4.25
N LEU A 221 13.00 6.40 -5.31
CA LEU A 221 13.17 6.99 -6.65
C LEU A 221 11.82 7.36 -7.27
N PHE A 222 10.85 6.45 -7.24
CA PHE A 222 9.52 6.70 -7.81
C PHE A 222 8.79 7.84 -7.11
N ARG A 223 9.00 8.02 -5.80
CA ARG A 223 8.50 9.19 -5.08
C ARG A 223 9.01 10.50 -5.67
N ARG A 224 10.30 10.56 -6.06
CA ARG A 224 10.87 11.74 -6.72
C ARG A 224 10.25 11.96 -8.08
N VAL A 225 10.11 10.90 -8.88
CA VAL A 225 9.46 10.97 -10.20
C VAL A 225 8.02 11.50 -10.07
N ARG A 226 7.26 11.07 -9.08
CA ARG A 226 5.92 11.61 -8.83
C ARG A 226 5.90 13.07 -8.39
N LEU A 227 6.88 13.50 -7.62
CA LEU A 227 7.00 14.91 -7.23
C LEU A 227 7.41 15.79 -8.42
N MET A 228 8.18 15.26 -9.36
CA MET A 228 8.46 15.90 -10.64
C MET A 228 7.18 16.05 -11.47
N ASP A 229 6.41 14.98 -11.65
CA ASP A 229 5.12 15.00 -12.36
C ASP A 229 4.11 16.02 -11.77
N LEU A 230 4.17 16.23 -10.46
CA LEU A 230 3.32 17.19 -9.76
C LEU A 230 3.92 18.61 -9.69
N ASP A 231 5.06 18.84 -10.30
CA ASP A 231 5.81 20.12 -10.27
C ASP A 231 5.97 20.64 -8.83
N GLN A 232 6.59 19.84 -7.96
CA GLN A 232 6.75 20.15 -6.54
C GLN A 232 8.23 20.23 -6.10
N PRO A 233 8.99 21.23 -6.59
CA PRO A 233 10.41 21.38 -6.27
C PRO A 233 10.67 21.59 -4.77
N ASP A 234 9.75 22.26 -4.06
CA ASP A 234 9.85 22.45 -2.60
C ASP A 234 9.96 21.11 -1.86
N LYS A 235 9.13 20.12 -2.25
CA LYS A 235 9.13 18.80 -1.62
C LYS A 235 10.32 17.95 -2.04
N LEU A 236 10.74 18.08 -3.30
CA LEU A 236 11.97 17.46 -3.79
C LEU A 236 13.18 17.98 -3.04
N GLY A 237 13.31 19.30 -2.92
CA GLY A 237 14.39 19.93 -2.16
C GLY A 237 14.38 19.54 -0.68
N ALA A 238 13.20 19.41 -0.07
CA ALA A 238 13.10 18.93 1.32
C ALA A 238 13.60 17.49 1.50
N LEU A 239 13.46 16.64 0.47
CA LEU A 239 13.97 15.25 0.48
C LEU A 239 15.49 15.17 0.29
N ASP A 240 16.06 16.06 -0.53
CA ASP A 240 17.41 15.89 -1.06
C ASP A 240 18.41 16.98 -0.62
N LYS A 241 17.98 17.92 0.23
CA LYS A 241 18.84 19.01 0.75
C LYS A 241 20.15 18.51 1.37
N ASP A 242 20.11 17.39 2.08
CA ASP A 242 21.27 16.79 2.74
C ASP A 242 22.28 16.19 1.73
N TRP A 243 21.85 16.03 0.48
CA TRP A 243 22.66 15.59 -0.66
C TRP A 243 23.10 16.74 -1.56
N GLY A 244 22.81 17.98 -1.18
CA GLY A 244 23.17 19.19 -1.92
C GLY A 244 22.18 19.57 -3.02
N TYR A 245 20.99 18.94 -3.05
CA TYR A 245 19.91 19.31 -3.96
C TYR A 245 18.77 19.95 -3.15
N GLY A 246 18.77 21.27 -3.08
CA GLY A 246 17.69 22.05 -2.48
C GLY A 246 16.59 22.36 -3.50
N VAL A 247 15.72 23.32 -3.15
CA VAL A 247 14.58 23.71 -4.00
C VAL A 247 15.08 24.28 -5.33
N HIS A 248 16.08 25.14 -5.29
CA HIS A 248 16.59 25.84 -6.47
C HIS A 248 17.24 24.89 -7.49
N GLU A 249 18.03 23.92 -7.01
CA GLU A 249 18.64 22.91 -7.85
C GLU A 249 17.57 22.02 -8.50
N TRP A 250 16.47 21.75 -7.81
CA TRP A 250 15.36 20.99 -8.38
C TRP A 250 14.50 21.81 -9.34
N GLU A 251 14.35 23.13 -9.14
CA GLU A 251 13.72 24.03 -10.12
C GLU A 251 14.51 23.99 -11.44
N ASP A 252 15.83 24.15 -11.39
CA ASP A 252 16.69 24.10 -12.57
C ASP A 252 16.56 22.74 -13.29
N VAL A 253 16.54 21.61 -12.56
CA VAL A 253 16.37 20.26 -13.14
C VAL A 253 15.01 20.08 -13.80
N LEU A 254 13.94 20.60 -13.18
CA LEU A 254 12.59 20.52 -13.75
C LEU A 254 12.45 21.38 -15.00
N ASP A 255 12.99 22.59 -14.99
CA ASP A 255 13.00 23.48 -16.16
C ASP A 255 13.75 22.81 -17.33
N ASP A 256 14.97 22.27 -17.10
CA ASP A 256 15.73 21.55 -18.11
C ASP A 256 14.98 20.33 -18.65
N TYR A 257 14.29 19.57 -17.77
CA TYR A 257 13.52 18.40 -18.17
C TYR A 257 12.32 18.76 -19.03
N TYR A 258 11.53 19.76 -18.64
CA TYR A 258 10.33 20.15 -19.37
C TYR A 258 10.63 20.98 -20.64
N ASP A 259 11.85 21.48 -20.80
CA ASP A 259 12.30 22.02 -22.08
C ASP A 259 12.44 20.94 -23.17
N GLU A 260 12.73 19.68 -22.77
CA GLU A 260 12.88 18.55 -23.69
C GLU A 260 11.67 17.62 -23.73
N HIS A 261 10.84 17.58 -22.67
CA HIS A 261 9.77 16.62 -22.47
C HIS A 261 8.47 17.28 -22.02
N GLU A 262 7.35 16.89 -22.63
CA GLU A 262 6.03 17.48 -22.31
C GLU A 262 5.43 16.96 -20.99
N TYR A 263 5.81 15.76 -20.55
CA TYR A 263 5.28 15.14 -19.32
C TYR A 263 6.23 14.10 -18.73
N VAL A 264 6.01 13.78 -17.46
CA VAL A 264 6.71 12.71 -16.75
C VAL A 264 5.85 11.44 -16.79
N GLY A 265 6.41 10.34 -17.27
CA GLY A 265 5.71 9.04 -17.29
C GLY A 265 5.62 8.42 -15.89
N ILE A 266 4.41 8.27 -15.35
CA ILE A 266 4.14 7.67 -14.01
C ILE A 266 3.32 6.38 -14.06
N GLY A 267 3.08 5.83 -15.26
CA GLY A 267 2.34 4.58 -15.47
C GLY A 267 3.03 3.34 -14.89
N ALA A 268 2.40 2.18 -15.10
CA ALA A 268 2.97 0.89 -14.69
C ALA A 268 4.35 0.64 -15.31
N GLU A 269 4.55 1.09 -16.54
CA GLU A 269 5.83 1.01 -17.29
C GLU A 269 6.98 1.73 -16.56
N ALA A 270 6.70 2.85 -15.88
CA ALA A 270 7.71 3.60 -15.12
C ALA A 270 8.22 2.84 -13.87
N ARG A 271 7.56 1.75 -13.49
CA ARG A 271 7.91 0.89 -12.34
C ARG A 271 8.50 -0.44 -12.77
N SER A 272 8.44 -0.76 -14.05
CA SER A 272 9.03 -1.98 -14.60
C SER A 272 10.56 -1.89 -14.49
N PRO A 273 11.23 -2.98 -14.09
CA PRO A 273 12.69 -3.01 -14.02
C PRO A 273 13.34 -2.90 -15.40
#